data_b441d1bc9b8b60e95f72bcd5f8ff8f95
#
_entry.id   b441d1bc9b8b60e95f72bcd5f8ff8f95
#
_cell.length_a   1.000
_cell.length_b   1.000
_cell.length_c   1.000
_cell.angle_alpha   90.00
_cell.angle_beta   90.00
_cell.angle_gamma   90.00
#
_symmetry.space_group_name_H-M   'P 1'
#
loop_
_entity.id
_entity.type
_entity.pdbx_description
1 polymer ?
#
loop_
_entity_poly.entity_id
_entity_poly.type
_entity_poly.pdbx_seq_one_letter_code
_entity_poly.pdbx_strand_id
1 'polypeptide(L)'
;MFIDRARVFVKAGDGGDGMSSFRREKYVPNGGPSGGDGGKGADVIFKADKNINTLVDFRYKRQFKAPAGGNGESSNKHGRGSEPLIIPVPLGTVIKEEETGKIFCDLVNDGDTFVIAKGGRGGRGNARFQTSANRAPTFAEKGEPGEEFWLQLELKVLADVGLLGYPSVGKSSILRKVSKAQPEVAAYHFTTLTPVLGVVTISGERSFVLADIPGLIEGASEGVGLGHNFLRHVERTNILIHVLDVSGMEGRDPKIDFDAINEELRKYSEKLANKKQIVALNKIDMVFDDTTIPDTKKYFEDKGYEVFLINALSGEGLPELMERAYYYVENYEPEPEATDDTVVYEAKPDVEFVITRGDDAAFYITGKRIERLVAMTNLSDDQSLRRFQRIWRFMELDAKLKEKGCKDGDEVVIGDQRFTFQE
;
A
#
# COMPACT_ATOMS: atom_id res chain seq x y z
N MET A 1 -2.95 -16.21 -11.29
CA MET A 1 -3.60 -16.07 -9.97
C MET A 1 -3.59 -14.61 -9.60
N PHE A 2 -4.75 -14.02 -9.38
CA PHE A 2 -4.89 -12.61 -8.97
C PHE A 2 -4.99 -12.55 -7.45
N ILE A 3 -4.18 -11.70 -6.80
CA ILE A 3 -4.19 -11.49 -5.36
C ILE A 3 -4.40 -10.00 -5.10
N ASP A 4 -5.49 -9.70 -4.41
CA ASP A 4 -5.95 -8.36 -4.03
C ASP A 4 -5.58 -7.97 -2.61
N ARG A 5 -5.17 -8.95 -1.79
CA ARG A 5 -4.75 -8.74 -0.41
C ARG A 5 -3.47 -9.49 -0.09
N ALA A 6 -2.56 -8.81 0.56
CA ALA A 6 -1.33 -9.42 1.05
C ALA A 6 -0.98 -8.88 2.43
N ARG A 7 -0.46 -9.77 3.28
CA ARG A 7 0.10 -9.43 4.58
C ARG A 7 1.61 -9.42 4.47
N VAL A 8 2.24 -8.30 4.86
CA VAL A 8 3.68 -8.14 4.79
C VAL A 8 4.23 -7.55 6.08
N PHE A 9 5.42 -7.98 6.45
CA PHE A 9 6.21 -7.38 7.51
C PHE A 9 7.27 -6.47 6.87
N VAL A 10 7.34 -5.22 7.31
CA VAL A 10 8.36 -4.28 6.91
C VAL A 10 9.18 -3.86 8.12
N LYS A 11 10.50 -3.81 7.97
CA LYS A 11 11.41 -3.27 8.98
C LYS A 11 12.39 -2.34 8.28
N ALA A 12 12.43 -1.09 8.71
CA ALA A 12 13.45 -0.13 8.29
C ALA A 12 14.81 -0.49 8.88
N GLY A 13 15.86 0.02 8.27
CA GLY A 13 17.22 -0.24 8.73
C GLY A 13 17.49 0.40 10.09
N ASP A 14 18.15 -0.33 10.96
CA ASP A 14 18.65 0.23 12.22
C ASP A 14 19.77 1.24 11.92
N GLY A 15 19.92 2.27 12.73
CA GLY A 15 21.09 3.16 12.68
C GLY A 15 22.37 2.41 13.07
N GLY A 16 23.49 2.79 12.49
CA GLY A 16 24.79 2.26 12.91
C GLY A 16 25.19 2.78 14.29
N ASP A 17 25.96 2.02 15.04
CA ASP A 17 26.47 2.43 16.35
C ASP A 17 27.53 3.51 16.23
N GLY A 18 27.54 4.45 17.19
CA GLY A 18 28.66 5.38 17.38
C GLY A 18 29.86 4.66 17.97
N MET A 19 31.04 5.12 17.64
CA MET A 19 32.29 4.56 18.12
C MET A 19 32.80 5.32 19.34
N SER A 20 33.31 4.57 20.33
CA SER A 20 34.12 5.13 21.41
C SER A 20 35.58 4.82 21.16
N SER A 21 36.36 5.82 20.79
CA SER A 21 37.81 5.67 20.56
C SER A 21 38.55 6.93 20.95
N PHE A 22 39.86 6.79 21.20
CA PHE A 22 40.75 7.87 21.54
C PHE A 22 41.91 7.93 20.54
N ARG A 23 42.33 9.13 20.21
CA ARG A 23 43.50 9.35 19.36
C ARG A 23 44.76 8.88 20.10
N ARG A 24 45.56 8.04 19.46
CA ARG A 24 46.84 7.57 19.93
C ARG A 24 47.90 7.87 18.90
N GLU A 25 48.86 8.73 19.26
CA GLU A 25 49.98 9.08 18.38
C GLU A 25 51.29 8.99 19.16
N LYS A 26 52.39 8.83 18.44
CA LYS A 26 53.76 8.58 19.02
C LYS A 26 54.16 9.66 20.01
N TYR A 27 53.74 10.68 20.25
CA TYR A 27 54.10 11.69 21.27
C TYR A 27 52.86 12.32 21.95
N VAL A 28 51.70 11.73 21.76
CA VAL A 28 50.44 12.19 22.36
C VAL A 28 49.76 11.02 23.07
N PRO A 29 50.22 10.65 24.26
CA PRO A 29 49.71 9.46 24.99
C PRO A 29 48.22 9.63 25.41
N ASN A 30 47.74 10.84 25.63
CA ASN A 30 46.38 11.16 26.03
C ASN A 30 45.69 12.01 24.97
N GLY A 31 45.56 11.45 23.76
CA GLY A 31 44.77 12.09 22.68
C GLY A 31 43.29 12.21 23.06
N GLY A 32 42.61 13.22 22.55
CA GLY A 32 41.18 13.41 22.77
C GLY A 32 40.29 12.31 22.18
N PRO A 33 38.99 12.33 22.48
CA PRO A 33 38.04 11.40 21.91
C PRO A 33 37.96 11.58 20.39
N SER A 34 37.95 10.47 19.66
CA SER A 34 38.04 10.43 18.20
C SER A 34 37.06 9.43 17.56
N GLY A 35 36.08 9.00 18.29
CA GLY A 35 35.04 8.10 17.75
C GLY A 35 34.06 8.82 16.82
N GLY A 36 33.86 8.26 15.64
CA GLY A 36 32.89 8.76 14.65
C GLY A 36 31.47 8.34 14.98
N ASP A 37 30.51 9.05 14.38
CA ASP A 37 29.08 8.74 14.51
C ASP A 37 28.73 7.56 13.59
N GLY A 38 27.69 6.78 13.93
CA GLY A 38 27.08 5.81 13.04
C GLY A 38 26.28 6.47 11.91
N GLY A 39 26.06 5.72 10.82
CA GLY A 39 25.26 6.13 9.68
C GLY A 39 23.74 5.93 9.93
N LYS A 40 22.90 6.66 9.19
CA LYS A 40 21.45 6.45 9.21
C LYS A 40 21.10 5.11 8.56
N GLY A 41 20.16 4.36 9.14
CA GLY A 41 19.53 3.18 8.53
C GLY A 41 18.63 3.55 7.34
N ALA A 42 18.38 2.61 6.48
CA ALA A 42 17.56 2.81 5.29
C ALA A 42 16.07 2.92 5.64
N ASP A 43 15.39 3.86 4.99
CA ASP A 43 13.94 3.97 5.03
C ASP A 43 13.30 2.87 4.14
N VAL A 44 12.05 2.47 4.40
CA VAL A 44 11.25 1.62 3.53
C VAL A 44 10.21 2.48 2.84
N ILE A 45 10.18 2.42 1.51
CA ILE A 45 9.33 3.24 0.66
C ILE A 45 8.51 2.33 -0.24
N PHE A 46 7.17 2.47 -0.22
CA PHE A 46 6.33 1.90 -1.26
C PHE A 46 6.23 2.87 -2.43
N LYS A 47 6.28 2.33 -3.64
CA LYS A 47 6.17 3.10 -4.88
C LYS A 47 5.15 2.45 -5.80
N ALA A 48 4.15 3.22 -6.26
CA ALA A 48 3.22 2.78 -7.27
C ALA A 48 3.91 2.60 -8.63
N ASP A 49 3.65 1.48 -9.30
CA ASP A 49 4.19 1.16 -10.62
C ASP A 49 3.07 0.60 -11.51
N LYS A 50 2.77 1.28 -12.61
CA LYS A 50 1.74 0.89 -13.58
C LYS A 50 2.00 -0.44 -14.27
N ASN A 51 3.23 -0.95 -14.24
CA ASN A 51 3.57 -2.24 -14.87
C ASN A 51 3.22 -3.43 -13.96
N ILE A 52 2.84 -3.19 -12.72
CA ILE A 52 2.46 -4.22 -11.75
C ILE A 52 0.93 -4.20 -11.59
N ASN A 53 0.29 -5.35 -11.86
CA ASN A 53 -1.17 -5.44 -11.84
C ASN A 53 -1.72 -6.28 -10.68
N THR A 54 -0.88 -6.95 -9.90
CA THR A 54 -1.31 -7.85 -8.82
C THR A 54 -0.36 -7.81 -7.64
N LEU A 55 -0.86 -8.20 -6.45
CA LEU A 55 -0.05 -8.37 -5.24
C LEU A 55 0.55 -9.80 -5.11
N VAL A 56 0.66 -10.53 -6.21
CA VAL A 56 1.07 -11.96 -6.20
C VAL A 56 2.46 -12.16 -5.60
N ASP A 57 3.38 -11.26 -5.85
CA ASP A 57 4.77 -11.34 -5.36
C ASP A 57 4.85 -11.26 -3.83
N PHE A 58 3.92 -10.53 -3.22
CA PHE A 58 3.84 -10.40 -1.75
C PHE A 58 3.35 -11.67 -1.04
N ARG A 59 2.78 -12.62 -1.76
CA ARG A 59 2.45 -13.94 -1.22
C ARG A 59 3.70 -14.78 -0.98
N TYR A 60 4.69 -14.64 -1.85
CA TYR A 60 5.95 -15.39 -1.78
C TYR A 60 6.96 -14.68 -0.88
N LYS A 61 7.10 -13.37 -1.03
CA LYS A 61 7.99 -12.55 -0.23
C LYS A 61 7.18 -11.69 0.74
N ARG A 62 7.10 -12.12 2.00
CA ARG A 62 6.30 -11.46 3.05
C ARG A 62 7.11 -10.59 4.00
N GLN A 63 8.44 -10.62 3.92
CA GLN A 63 9.31 -9.87 4.79
C GLN A 63 10.24 -8.98 3.98
N PHE A 64 10.23 -7.70 4.32
CA PHE A 64 11.08 -6.69 3.71
C PHE A 64 11.87 -6.00 4.82
N LYS A 65 13.19 -6.22 4.82
CA LYS A 65 14.10 -5.62 5.79
C LYS A 65 15.08 -4.73 5.03
N ALA A 66 15.09 -3.45 5.39
CA ALA A 66 16.00 -2.48 4.83
C ALA A 66 17.38 -2.58 5.50
N PRO A 67 18.48 -2.24 4.81
CA PRO A 67 19.82 -2.32 5.34
C PRO A 67 20.06 -1.32 6.47
N ALA A 68 20.81 -1.75 7.49
CA ALA A 68 21.24 -0.90 8.59
C ALA A 68 22.32 0.10 8.14
N GLY A 69 22.45 1.20 8.85
CA GLY A 69 23.54 2.15 8.70
C GLY A 69 24.88 1.55 9.11
N GLY A 70 25.98 2.02 8.53
CA GLY A 70 27.32 1.63 8.90
C GLY A 70 27.70 2.14 10.29
N ASN A 71 28.45 1.37 11.07
CA ASN A 71 28.96 1.82 12.36
C ASN A 71 30.01 2.91 12.20
N GLY A 72 30.12 3.78 13.18
CA GLY A 72 31.23 4.72 13.29
C GLY A 72 32.55 4.02 13.53
N GLU A 73 33.65 4.62 13.10
CA GLU A 73 34.99 4.10 13.26
C GLU A 73 35.87 5.10 14.04
N SER A 74 37.10 4.68 14.31
CA SER A 74 38.11 5.53 14.94
C SER A 74 38.50 6.70 13.99
N SER A 75 39.22 7.70 14.56
CA SER A 75 39.69 8.86 13.79
C SER A 75 38.60 9.71 13.18
N ASN A 76 37.45 9.85 13.88
CA ASN A 76 36.29 10.60 13.46
C ASN A 76 35.67 10.16 12.12
N LYS A 77 35.88 8.92 11.73
CA LYS A 77 35.23 8.38 10.53
C LYS A 77 33.80 8.01 10.84
N HIS A 78 32.89 8.68 10.17
CA HIS A 78 31.45 8.41 10.30
C HIS A 78 31.03 7.20 9.47
N GLY A 79 30.08 6.43 9.99
CA GLY A 79 29.45 5.33 9.27
C GLY A 79 28.64 5.85 8.06
N ARG A 80 28.62 5.08 6.99
CA ARG A 80 27.84 5.41 5.80
C ARG A 80 26.35 5.19 6.07
N GLY A 81 25.49 6.14 5.64
CA GLY A 81 24.06 5.94 5.62
C GLY A 81 23.67 4.97 4.49
N SER A 82 22.59 4.24 4.69
CA SER A 82 22.07 3.27 3.73
C SER A 82 21.02 3.87 2.82
N GLU A 83 20.95 3.37 1.58
CA GLU A 83 19.95 3.80 0.61
C GLU A 83 18.58 3.20 0.92
N PRO A 84 17.47 3.92 0.63
CA PRO A 84 16.14 3.44 0.91
C PRO A 84 15.80 2.14 0.19
N LEU A 85 15.04 1.26 0.84
CA LEU A 85 14.44 0.09 0.21
C LEU A 85 13.14 0.49 -0.46
N ILE A 86 13.13 0.48 -1.79
CA ILE A 86 11.94 0.77 -2.58
C ILE A 86 11.21 -0.55 -2.89
N ILE A 87 9.92 -0.60 -2.55
CA ILE A 87 9.04 -1.74 -2.78
C ILE A 87 7.98 -1.30 -3.79
N PRO A 88 8.02 -1.81 -5.03
CA PRO A 88 7.02 -1.46 -6.02
C PRO A 88 5.71 -2.20 -5.73
N VAL A 89 4.59 -1.49 -5.92
CA VAL A 89 3.21 -2.00 -5.74
C VAL A 89 2.32 -1.55 -6.90
N PRO A 90 1.22 -2.27 -7.18
CA PRO A 90 0.24 -1.84 -8.18
C PRO A 90 -0.40 -0.49 -7.86
N LEU A 91 -0.91 0.19 -8.89
CA LEU A 91 -1.74 1.38 -8.71
C LEU A 91 -3.00 1.05 -7.91
N GLY A 92 -3.46 2.00 -7.08
CA GLY A 92 -4.64 1.81 -6.23
C GLY A 92 -4.42 0.86 -5.04
N THR A 93 -3.16 0.65 -4.63
CA THR A 93 -2.84 -0.11 -3.42
C THR A 93 -3.04 0.75 -2.18
N VAL A 94 -3.93 0.30 -1.31
CA VAL A 94 -4.13 0.86 0.03
C VAL A 94 -3.27 0.09 1.02
N ILE A 95 -2.52 0.82 1.83
CA ILE A 95 -1.65 0.26 2.86
C ILE A 95 -2.25 0.57 4.23
N LYS A 96 -2.52 -0.48 5.01
CA LYS A 96 -3.08 -0.39 6.35
C LYS A 96 -2.14 -1.03 7.36
N GLU A 97 -2.10 -0.47 8.56
CA GLU A 97 -1.49 -1.14 9.70
C GLU A 97 -2.39 -2.30 10.16
N GLU A 98 -1.82 -3.47 10.35
CA GLU A 98 -2.62 -4.65 10.70
C GLU A 98 -3.22 -4.58 12.11
N GLU A 99 -2.47 -4.05 13.07
CA GLU A 99 -2.87 -4.03 14.48
C GLU A 99 -3.98 -3.01 14.75
N THR A 100 -3.87 -1.81 14.16
CA THR A 100 -4.80 -0.71 14.43
C THR A 100 -5.86 -0.55 13.35
N GLY A 101 -5.66 -1.17 12.17
CA GLY A 101 -6.49 -0.96 10.98
C GLY A 101 -6.34 0.44 10.35
N LYS A 102 -5.40 1.26 10.85
CA LYS A 102 -5.15 2.61 10.36
C LYS A 102 -4.64 2.57 8.94
N ILE A 103 -5.24 3.36 8.07
CA ILE A 103 -4.77 3.55 6.70
C ILE A 103 -3.55 4.50 6.74
N PHE A 104 -2.42 4.05 6.22
CA PHE A 104 -1.22 4.88 6.05
C PHE A 104 -1.29 5.72 4.78
N CYS A 105 -1.62 5.09 3.65
CA CYS A 105 -1.71 5.76 2.36
C CYS A 105 -2.56 4.97 1.36
N ASP A 106 -2.95 5.67 0.29
CA ASP A 106 -3.56 5.15 -0.93
C ASP A 106 -2.67 5.61 -2.11
N LEU A 107 -2.08 4.66 -2.84
CA LEU A 107 -1.15 4.94 -3.93
C LEU A 107 -1.90 4.83 -5.26
N VAL A 108 -2.40 5.94 -5.75
CA VAL A 108 -3.33 5.98 -6.89
C VAL A 108 -2.61 6.20 -8.22
N ASN A 109 -1.62 7.11 -8.26
CA ASN A 109 -0.97 7.52 -9.49
C ASN A 109 0.37 6.81 -9.70
N ASP A 110 0.78 6.63 -10.96
CA ASP A 110 2.10 6.07 -11.29
C ASP A 110 3.22 6.94 -10.73
N GLY A 111 4.13 6.30 -10.02
CA GLY A 111 5.24 7.00 -9.37
C GLY A 111 4.93 7.57 -7.99
N ASP A 112 3.70 7.50 -7.49
CA ASP A 112 3.38 7.88 -6.12
C ASP A 112 4.28 7.10 -5.15
N THR A 113 4.82 7.80 -4.15
CA THR A 113 5.71 7.20 -3.15
C THR A 113 5.28 7.53 -1.74
N PHE A 114 5.41 6.56 -0.85
CA PHE A 114 5.13 6.78 0.57
C PHE A 114 6.18 6.11 1.45
N VAL A 115 6.76 6.87 2.39
CA VAL A 115 7.71 6.35 3.39
C VAL A 115 6.91 5.70 4.50
N ILE A 116 6.88 4.35 4.51
CA ILE A 116 6.08 3.58 5.45
C ILE A 116 6.80 3.36 6.79
N ALA A 117 8.11 3.18 6.75
CA ALA A 117 8.93 2.98 7.93
C ALA A 117 10.24 3.77 7.79
N LYS A 118 10.55 4.55 8.82
CA LYS A 118 11.75 5.38 8.86
C LYS A 118 12.92 4.62 9.44
N GLY A 119 14.06 4.71 8.78
CA GLY A 119 15.33 4.18 9.27
C GLY A 119 15.82 4.90 10.52
N GLY A 120 16.42 4.12 11.41
CA GLY A 120 16.96 4.62 12.67
C GLY A 120 18.11 5.62 12.44
N ARG A 121 18.21 6.58 13.34
CA ARG A 121 19.34 7.52 13.36
C ARG A 121 20.61 6.82 13.84
N GLY A 122 21.74 7.12 13.23
CA GLY A 122 23.04 6.66 13.70
C GLY A 122 23.36 7.20 15.11
N GLY A 123 23.97 6.35 15.93
CA GLY A 123 24.44 6.69 17.27
C GLY A 123 25.59 7.70 17.21
N ARG A 124 25.67 8.58 18.17
CA ARG A 124 26.77 9.55 18.26
C ARG A 124 28.03 8.92 18.82
N GLY A 125 29.17 9.18 18.21
CA GLY A 125 30.47 8.79 18.71
C GLY A 125 30.91 9.61 19.95
N ASN A 126 31.88 9.10 20.68
CA ASN A 126 32.35 9.76 21.93
C ASN A 126 32.88 11.18 21.68
N ALA A 127 33.39 11.49 20.49
CA ALA A 127 33.84 12.84 20.15
C ALA A 127 32.75 13.91 20.31
N ARG A 128 31.47 13.54 20.10
CA ARG A 128 30.31 14.45 20.23
C ARG A 128 29.96 14.78 21.71
N PHE A 129 30.45 14.00 22.66
CA PHE A 129 30.14 14.16 24.09
C PHE A 129 31.24 14.87 24.87
N GLN A 130 32.29 15.34 24.21
CA GLN A 130 33.33 16.13 24.83
C GLN A 130 32.76 17.46 25.29
N THR A 131 32.98 17.75 26.57
CA THR A 131 32.61 19.01 27.23
C THR A 131 33.75 19.52 28.09
N SER A 132 33.67 20.76 28.59
CA SER A 132 34.63 21.31 29.54
C SER A 132 34.71 20.50 30.84
N ALA A 133 33.58 19.92 31.27
CA ALA A 133 33.48 19.08 32.47
C ALA A 133 33.94 17.62 32.23
N ASN A 134 33.69 17.07 31.04
CA ASN A 134 34.15 15.74 30.64
C ASN A 134 34.94 15.83 29.33
N ARG A 135 36.24 15.96 29.43
CA ARG A 135 37.15 16.12 28.28
C ARG A 135 37.46 14.79 27.58
N ALA A 136 37.20 13.67 28.22
CA ALA A 136 37.54 12.33 27.72
C ALA A 136 36.36 11.36 27.93
N PRO A 137 35.19 11.57 27.24
CA PRO A 137 34.07 10.66 27.34
C PRO A 137 34.43 9.29 26.77
N THR A 138 34.17 8.23 27.53
CA THR A 138 34.45 6.85 27.14
C THR A 138 33.25 6.13 26.49
N PHE A 139 32.10 6.79 26.41
CA PHE A 139 30.87 6.22 25.91
C PHE A 139 30.47 6.76 24.51
N ALA A 140 29.70 5.96 23.80
CA ALA A 140 29.04 6.34 22.57
C ALA A 140 27.58 5.89 22.63
N GLU A 141 26.72 6.50 21.80
CA GLU A 141 25.33 6.04 21.61
C GLU A 141 25.30 4.84 20.68
N LYS A 142 24.40 3.90 20.93
CA LYS A 142 24.01 2.88 19.94
C LYS A 142 23.17 3.51 18.84
N GLY A 143 23.08 2.85 17.69
CA GLY A 143 22.13 3.21 16.65
C GLY A 143 20.69 3.10 17.13
N GLU A 144 19.85 3.98 16.63
CA GLU A 144 18.42 3.93 16.86
C GLU A 144 17.84 2.74 16.08
N PRO A 145 16.95 1.92 16.66
CA PRO A 145 16.24 0.90 15.90
C PRO A 145 15.35 1.53 14.83
N GLY A 146 15.30 0.90 13.65
CA GLY A 146 14.37 1.28 12.59
C GLY A 146 12.93 0.94 12.96
N GLU A 147 11.98 1.70 12.42
CA GLU A 147 10.56 1.41 12.59
C GLU A 147 10.19 0.08 11.92
N GLU A 148 9.27 -0.65 12.54
CA GLU A 148 8.77 -1.91 11.97
C GLU A 148 7.26 -2.02 12.12
N PHE A 149 6.60 -2.60 11.09
CA PHE A 149 5.15 -2.73 11.03
C PHE A 149 4.74 -4.03 10.37
N TRP A 150 3.65 -4.62 10.86
CA TRP A 150 2.84 -5.54 10.11
C TRP A 150 1.80 -4.76 9.31
N LEU A 151 1.79 -4.96 8.00
CA LEU A 151 0.94 -4.23 7.07
C LEU A 151 0.02 -5.18 6.32
N GLN A 152 -1.18 -4.70 6.08
CA GLN A 152 -2.11 -5.27 5.14
C GLN A 152 -2.14 -4.40 3.88
N LEU A 153 -1.71 -4.95 2.77
CA LEU A 153 -1.87 -4.36 1.45
C LEU A 153 -3.22 -4.79 0.88
N GLU A 154 -3.97 -3.85 0.37
CA GLU A 154 -5.27 -4.10 -0.26
C GLU A 154 -5.33 -3.35 -1.58
N LEU A 155 -5.56 -4.08 -2.66
CA LEU A 155 -5.70 -3.50 -3.98
C LEU A 155 -7.15 -3.08 -4.19
N LYS A 156 -7.37 -1.76 -4.34
CA LYS A 156 -8.70 -1.20 -4.55
C LYS A 156 -9.13 -1.20 -6.02
N VAL A 157 -8.20 -1.32 -6.97
CA VAL A 157 -8.53 -1.36 -8.40
C VAL A 157 -9.06 -2.74 -8.73
N LEU A 158 -10.27 -2.79 -9.23
CA LEU A 158 -10.92 -4.05 -9.62
C LEU A 158 -10.44 -4.53 -10.97
N ALA A 159 -10.40 -3.65 -11.95
CA ALA A 159 -10.00 -3.94 -13.31
C ALA A 159 -9.77 -2.63 -14.09
N ASP A 160 -8.94 -2.70 -15.10
CA ASP A 160 -8.75 -1.58 -16.03
C ASP A 160 -9.96 -1.42 -16.96
N VAL A 161 -10.57 -2.56 -17.35
CA VAL A 161 -11.69 -2.64 -18.29
C VAL A 161 -12.82 -3.46 -17.69
N GLY A 162 -14.04 -2.91 -17.70
CA GLY A 162 -15.25 -3.61 -17.28
C GLY A 162 -16.11 -4.06 -18.46
N LEU A 163 -16.56 -5.33 -18.47
CA LEU A 163 -17.56 -5.82 -19.42
C LEU A 163 -18.96 -5.57 -18.88
N LEU A 164 -19.77 -4.85 -19.65
CA LEU A 164 -21.19 -4.59 -19.39
C LEU A 164 -22.05 -5.39 -20.37
N GLY A 165 -23.27 -5.66 -19.99
CA GLY A 165 -24.26 -6.30 -20.85
C GLY A 165 -25.16 -7.26 -20.09
N TYR A 166 -26.27 -7.61 -20.68
CA TYR A 166 -27.25 -8.56 -20.14
C TYR A 166 -26.63 -9.97 -19.94
N PRO A 167 -27.26 -10.85 -19.16
CA PRO A 167 -26.89 -12.26 -19.13
C PRO A 167 -26.92 -12.87 -20.54
N SER A 168 -26.09 -13.88 -20.76
CA SER A 168 -26.01 -14.66 -22.03
C SER A 168 -25.52 -13.91 -23.27
N VAL A 169 -25.19 -12.61 -23.18
CA VAL A 169 -24.64 -11.86 -24.36
C VAL A 169 -23.20 -12.28 -24.71
N GLY A 170 -22.55 -13.10 -23.85
CA GLY A 170 -21.22 -13.66 -24.10
C GLY A 170 -20.06 -13.03 -23.35
N LYS A 171 -20.28 -12.22 -22.32
CA LYS A 171 -19.22 -11.58 -21.50
C LYS A 171 -18.19 -12.59 -20.96
N SER A 172 -18.66 -13.63 -20.28
CA SER A 172 -17.78 -14.66 -19.72
C SER A 172 -17.08 -15.49 -20.79
N SER A 173 -17.64 -15.61 -22.00
CA SER A 173 -17.00 -16.25 -23.15
C SER A 173 -15.87 -15.40 -23.70
N ILE A 174 -16.08 -14.08 -23.81
CA ILE A 174 -15.02 -13.12 -24.16
C ILE A 174 -13.87 -13.25 -23.17
N LEU A 175 -14.16 -13.13 -21.86
CA LEU A 175 -13.16 -13.16 -20.81
C LEU A 175 -12.32 -14.45 -20.86
N ARG A 176 -12.95 -15.61 -21.04
CA ARG A 176 -12.23 -16.91 -21.17
C ARG A 176 -11.35 -16.98 -22.41
N LYS A 177 -11.78 -16.36 -23.51
CA LYS A 177 -11.07 -16.42 -24.79
C LYS A 177 -9.83 -15.53 -24.82
N VAL A 178 -9.91 -14.33 -24.19
CA VAL A 178 -8.83 -13.33 -24.22
C VAL A 178 -7.86 -13.44 -23.04
N SER A 179 -8.27 -14.13 -21.97
CA SER A 179 -7.41 -14.32 -20.80
C SER A 179 -6.38 -15.44 -21.02
N LYS A 180 -5.08 -15.15 -20.75
CA LYS A 180 -4.00 -16.15 -20.83
C LYS A 180 -4.10 -17.24 -19.75
N ALA A 181 -4.57 -16.87 -18.56
CA ALA A 181 -4.81 -17.79 -17.45
C ALA A 181 -6.32 -18.06 -17.35
N GLN A 182 -6.70 -19.18 -16.71
CA GLN A 182 -8.11 -19.39 -16.41
C GLN A 182 -8.63 -18.20 -15.60
N PRO A 183 -9.76 -17.57 -16.04
CA PRO A 183 -10.35 -16.48 -15.27
C PRO A 183 -10.65 -16.93 -13.84
N GLU A 184 -10.26 -16.11 -12.89
CA GLU A 184 -10.43 -16.41 -11.47
C GLU A 184 -11.61 -15.66 -10.90
N VAL A 185 -12.40 -16.37 -10.12
CA VAL A 185 -13.49 -15.79 -9.33
C VAL A 185 -12.86 -15.08 -8.14
N ALA A 186 -12.91 -13.75 -8.14
CA ALA A 186 -12.38 -12.96 -7.04
C ALA A 186 -13.45 -12.83 -5.94
N ALA A 187 -13.26 -13.55 -4.83
CA ALA A 187 -14.15 -13.47 -3.67
C ALA A 187 -13.81 -12.23 -2.83
N TYR A 188 -14.43 -11.11 -3.14
CA TYR A 188 -14.34 -9.92 -2.30
C TYR A 188 -15.34 -10.00 -1.15
N HIS A 189 -14.90 -9.85 0.10
CA HIS A 189 -15.75 -9.96 1.30
C HIS A 189 -16.89 -8.92 1.38
N PHE A 190 -16.90 -7.97 0.47
CA PHE A 190 -17.87 -6.89 0.40
C PHE A 190 -18.76 -6.96 -0.86
N THR A 191 -18.61 -7.98 -1.71
CA THR A 191 -19.45 -8.20 -2.88
C THR A 191 -20.34 -9.42 -2.65
N THR A 192 -21.63 -9.24 -2.88
CA THR A 192 -22.62 -10.35 -2.90
C THR A 192 -22.58 -11.13 -4.22
N LEU A 193 -22.06 -10.50 -5.28
CA LEU A 193 -21.73 -11.15 -6.56
C LEU A 193 -20.21 -11.07 -6.76
N THR A 194 -19.61 -12.20 -7.01
CA THR A 194 -18.16 -12.33 -7.23
C THR A 194 -17.83 -12.03 -8.69
N PRO A 195 -17.09 -10.94 -8.99
CA PRO A 195 -16.64 -10.67 -10.34
C PRO A 195 -15.64 -11.72 -10.81
N VAL A 196 -15.66 -12.02 -12.08
CA VAL A 196 -14.66 -12.88 -12.70
C VAL A 196 -13.62 -12.00 -13.38
N LEU A 197 -12.36 -12.14 -12.97
CA LEU A 197 -11.25 -11.35 -13.48
C LEU A 197 -10.38 -12.16 -14.43
N GLY A 198 -9.86 -11.52 -15.47
CA GLY A 198 -8.88 -12.12 -16.37
C GLY A 198 -7.80 -11.12 -16.76
N VAL A 199 -6.57 -11.58 -16.82
CA VAL A 199 -5.46 -10.78 -17.33
C VAL A 199 -5.36 -10.99 -18.85
N VAL A 200 -5.58 -9.92 -19.59
CA VAL A 200 -5.44 -9.87 -21.03
C VAL A 200 -4.03 -9.43 -21.38
N THR A 201 -3.30 -10.23 -22.16
CA THR A 201 -1.98 -9.85 -22.68
C THR A 201 -2.11 -9.59 -24.16
N ILE A 202 -1.67 -8.43 -24.61
CA ILE A 202 -1.68 -8.05 -26.02
C ILE A 202 -0.36 -8.54 -26.65
N SER A 203 0.53 -7.73 -26.99
CA SER A 203 1.83 -8.11 -27.58
C SER A 203 2.97 -7.67 -26.66
N GLY A 204 3.94 -8.57 -26.40
CA GLY A 204 5.08 -8.31 -25.51
C GLY A 204 4.69 -8.34 -24.03
N GLU A 205 5.11 -7.37 -23.25
CA GLU A 205 4.83 -7.26 -21.81
C GLU A 205 3.57 -6.45 -21.50
N ARG A 206 2.82 -6.00 -22.51
CA ARG A 206 1.64 -5.17 -22.34
C ARG A 206 0.44 -6.02 -21.90
N SER A 207 -0.12 -5.71 -20.76
CA SER A 207 -1.29 -6.41 -20.21
C SER A 207 -2.20 -5.47 -19.44
N PHE A 208 -3.48 -5.84 -19.32
CA PHE A 208 -4.46 -5.15 -18.50
C PHE A 208 -5.43 -6.15 -17.86
N VAL A 209 -6.14 -5.73 -16.83
CA VAL A 209 -7.13 -6.55 -16.14
C VAL A 209 -8.51 -6.27 -16.69
N LEU A 210 -9.18 -7.34 -17.16
CA LEU A 210 -10.56 -7.32 -17.65
C LEU A 210 -11.49 -7.97 -16.62
N ALA A 211 -12.58 -7.30 -16.26
CA ALA A 211 -13.59 -7.80 -15.35
C ALA A 211 -14.91 -8.11 -16.07
N ASP A 212 -15.45 -9.31 -15.84
CA ASP A 212 -16.87 -9.57 -16.11
C ASP A 212 -17.68 -9.04 -14.92
N ILE A 213 -18.53 -8.06 -15.19
CA ILE A 213 -19.37 -7.37 -14.21
C ILE A 213 -20.76 -8.04 -14.22
N PRO A 214 -21.01 -9.04 -13.32
CA PRO A 214 -22.31 -9.67 -13.23
C PRO A 214 -23.32 -8.73 -12.54
N GLY A 215 -24.57 -8.74 -12.98
CA GLY A 215 -25.68 -8.22 -12.17
C GLY A 215 -26.18 -6.80 -12.45
N LEU A 216 -25.85 -6.21 -13.60
CA LEU A 216 -26.67 -5.12 -14.16
C LEU A 216 -27.93 -5.75 -14.78
N ILE A 217 -28.95 -5.98 -13.98
CA ILE A 217 -30.28 -6.48 -14.37
C ILE A 217 -31.30 -5.49 -13.83
N GLU A 218 -32.41 -5.30 -14.52
CA GLU A 218 -33.53 -4.47 -14.10
C GLU A 218 -33.82 -4.58 -12.60
N GLY A 219 -33.79 -3.45 -11.87
CA GLY A 219 -34.11 -3.39 -10.44
C GLY A 219 -32.94 -3.35 -9.48
N ALA A 220 -31.68 -3.34 -9.93
CA ALA A 220 -30.53 -3.21 -9.04
C ALA A 220 -30.49 -1.86 -8.28
N SER A 221 -31.12 -0.83 -8.82
CA SER A 221 -31.25 0.51 -8.19
C SER A 221 -32.35 0.58 -7.12
N GLU A 222 -33.30 -0.36 -7.06
CA GLU A 222 -34.45 -0.31 -6.14
C GLU A 222 -34.23 -1.01 -4.80
N GLY A 223 -32.99 -1.26 -4.41
CA GLY A 223 -32.69 -1.52 -2.99
C GLY A 223 -32.80 -2.98 -2.52
N VAL A 224 -32.95 -3.97 -3.39
CA VAL A 224 -32.87 -5.37 -2.98
C VAL A 224 -31.42 -5.85 -3.02
N GLY A 225 -30.62 -5.31 -2.10
CA GLY A 225 -29.45 -6.00 -1.52
C GLY A 225 -28.15 -6.10 -2.32
N LEU A 226 -28.03 -5.71 -3.60
CA LEU A 226 -26.88 -6.08 -4.44
C LEU A 226 -26.12 -4.90 -5.08
N GLY A 227 -26.69 -3.70 -5.12
CA GLY A 227 -26.24 -2.64 -6.05
C GLY A 227 -25.06 -1.78 -5.58
N HIS A 228 -25.16 -1.16 -4.43
CA HIS A 228 -24.28 -0.04 -4.05
C HIS A 228 -22.81 -0.38 -3.86
N ASN A 229 -22.50 -1.51 -3.22
CA ASN A 229 -21.11 -1.85 -2.97
C ASN A 229 -20.37 -2.35 -4.21
N PHE A 230 -21.09 -3.01 -5.13
CA PHE A 230 -20.55 -3.56 -6.35
C PHE A 230 -20.30 -2.45 -7.40
N LEU A 231 -21.27 -1.55 -7.59
CA LEU A 231 -21.16 -0.44 -8.54
C LEU A 231 -20.07 0.56 -8.14
N ARG A 232 -19.78 0.69 -6.83
CA ARG A 232 -18.60 1.44 -6.34
C ARG A 232 -17.29 0.89 -6.90
N HIS A 233 -17.22 -0.40 -7.21
CA HIS A 233 -16.01 -1.02 -7.78
C HIS A 233 -15.94 -0.85 -9.29
N VAL A 234 -17.09 -0.80 -9.96
CA VAL A 234 -17.16 -0.46 -11.38
C VAL A 234 -16.75 0.99 -11.64
N GLU A 235 -17.00 1.88 -10.69
CA GLU A 235 -16.47 3.25 -10.74
C GLU A 235 -14.96 3.32 -10.88
N ARG A 236 -14.25 2.27 -10.45
CA ARG A 236 -12.80 2.18 -10.49
C ARG A 236 -12.22 1.48 -11.71
N THR A 237 -13.05 1.13 -12.68
CA THR A 237 -12.56 0.71 -14.00
C THR A 237 -12.25 1.95 -14.84
N ASN A 238 -11.25 1.89 -15.71
CA ASN A 238 -10.88 3.04 -16.54
C ASN A 238 -11.87 3.21 -17.70
N ILE A 239 -12.26 2.10 -18.34
CA ILE A 239 -13.18 2.06 -19.48
C ILE A 239 -14.19 0.92 -19.35
N LEU A 240 -15.25 1.00 -20.13
CA LEU A 240 -16.30 -0.01 -20.19
C LEU A 240 -16.44 -0.55 -21.61
N ILE A 241 -16.57 -1.87 -21.75
CA ILE A 241 -16.97 -2.53 -23.01
C ILE A 241 -18.39 -2.99 -22.86
N HIS A 242 -19.30 -2.40 -23.63
CA HIS A 242 -20.70 -2.77 -23.65
C HIS A 242 -20.92 -3.88 -24.67
N VAL A 243 -21.18 -5.09 -24.20
CA VAL A 243 -21.39 -6.28 -25.02
C VAL A 243 -22.88 -6.45 -25.30
N LEU A 244 -23.23 -6.46 -26.58
CA LEU A 244 -24.61 -6.57 -27.06
C LEU A 244 -24.75 -7.79 -27.94
N ASP A 245 -25.89 -8.49 -27.84
CA ASP A 245 -26.25 -9.62 -28.69
C ASP A 245 -27.03 -9.12 -29.90
N VAL A 246 -26.47 -9.28 -31.10
CA VAL A 246 -27.13 -8.85 -32.34
C VAL A 246 -27.92 -9.95 -33.00
N SER A 247 -27.87 -11.18 -32.47
CA SER A 247 -28.58 -12.32 -33.08
C SER A 247 -30.09 -12.26 -32.96
N GLY A 248 -30.61 -11.50 -31.99
CA GLY A 248 -32.04 -11.42 -31.69
C GLY A 248 -32.64 -12.72 -31.14
N MET A 249 -31.83 -13.76 -30.90
CA MET A 249 -32.35 -15.09 -30.50
C MET A 249 -33.05 -15.09 -29.15
N GLU A 250 -32.71 -14.15 -28.27
CA GLU A 250 -33.34 -14.00 -26.94
C GLU A 250 -34.59 -13.05 -27.01
N GLY A 251 -34.98 -12.59 -28.22
CA GLY A 251 -36.10 -11.68 -28.41
C GLY A 251 -35.85 -10.26 -27.93
N ARG A 252 -34.59 -9.87 -27.76
CA ARG A 252 -34.16 -8.53 -27.30
C ARG A 252 -33.60 -7.69 -28.44
N ASP A 253 -33.82 -6.38 -28.36
CA ASP A 253 -33.21 -5.41 -29.28
C ASP A 253 -31.95 -4.83 -28.65
N PRO A 254 -30.76 -4.97 -29.28
CA PRO A 254 -29.51 -4.44 -28.76
C PRO A 254 -29.54 -2.94 -28.51
N LYS A 255 -30.39 -2.17 -29.21
CA LYS A 255 -30.52 -0.72 -28.98
C LYS A 255 -31.25 -0.43 -27.68
N ILE A 256 -32.31 -1.20 -27.38
CA ILE A 256 -33.08 -1.08 -26.13
C ILE A 256 -32.26 -1.51 -24.96
N ASP A 257 -31.53 -2.64 -25.10
CA ASP A 257 -30.65 -3.17 -24.06
C ASP A 257 -29.54 -2.17 -23.70
N PHE A 258 -28.93 -1.51 -24.67
CA PHE A 258 -27.92 -0.49 -24.47
C PHE A 258 -28.45 0.72 -23.68
N ASP A 259 -29.63 1.24 -24.12
CA ASP A 259 -30.21 2.42 -23.48
C ASP A 259 -30.65 2.09 -22.03
N ALA A 260 -31.19 0.89 -21.77
CA ALA A 260 -31.61 0.44 -20.45
C ALA A 260 -30.41 0.34 -19.46
N ILE A 261 -29.29 -0.26 -19.88
CA ILE A 261 -28.09 -0.35 -19.05
C ILE A 261 -27.49 1.03 -18.79
N ASN A 262 -27.43 1.90 -19.79
CA ASN A 262 -26.91 3.26 -19.58
C ASN A 262 -27.81 4.10 -18.65
N GLU A 263 -29.11 3.89 -18.68
CA GLU A 263 -30.06 4.52 -17.76
C GLU A 263 -29.81 4.03 -16.31
N GLU A 264 -29.53 2.75 -16.12
CA GLU A 264 -29.21 2.17 -14.84
C GLU A 264 -27.86 2.69 -14.30
N LEU A 265 -26.83 2.77 -15.13
CA LEU A 265 -25.55 3.40 -14.80
C LEU A 265 -25.73 4.86 -14.35
N ARG A 266 -26.57 5.62 -15.06
CA ARG A 266 -26.84 7.02 -14.76
C ARG A 266 -27.61 7.20 -13.46
N LYS A 267 -28.58 6.34 -13.16
CA LYS A 267 -29.30 6.34 -11.88
C LYS A 267 -28.38 6.08 -10.69
N TYR A 268 -27.32 5.33 -10.92
CA TYR A 268 -26.36 5.01 -9.87
C TYR A 268 -25.32 6.10 -9.66
N SER A 269 -24.64 6.55 -10.72
CA SER A 269 -23.57 7.54 -10.67
C SER A 269 -23.40 8.21 -12.03
N GLU A 270 -23.46 9.55 -12.06
CA GLU A 270 -23.14 10.32 -13.25
C GLU A 270 -21.71 10.08 -13.74
N LYS A 271 -20.78 9.90 -12.79
CA LYS A 271 -19.36 9.59 -13.07
C LYS A 271 -19.23 8.29 -13.86
N LEU A 272 -20.01 7.28 -13.49
CA LEU A 272 -19.99 5.97 -14.14
C LEU A 272 -20.64 6.02 -15.55
N ALA A 273 -21.73 6.74 -15.70
CA ALA A 273 -22.40 6.92 -16.97
C ALA A 273 -21.56 7.69 -18.01
N ASN A 274 -20.69 8.60 -17.54
CA ASN A 274 -19.85 9.42 -18.41
C ASN A 274 -18.51 8.75 -18.78
N LYS A 275 -18.23 7.54 -18.25
CA LYS A 275 -17.02 6.79 -18.63
C LYS A 275 -16.99 6.49 -20.12
N LYS A 276 -15.77 6.41 -20.65
CA LYS A 276 -15.56 5.99 -22.05
C LYS A 276 -16.11 4.57 -22.24
N GLN A 277 -17.00 4.41 -23.20
CA GLN A 277 -17.59 3.13 -23.57
C GLN A 277 -17.21 2.74 -25.00
N ILE A 278 -16.90 1.46 -25.20
CA ILE A 278 -16.73 0.79 -26.49
C ILE A 278 -17.90 -0.18 -26.64
N VAL A 279 -18.53 -0.21 -27.78
CA VAL A 279 -19.65 -1.14 -28.09
C VAL A 279 -19.12 -2.36 -28.81
N ALA A 280 -19.39 -3.55 -28.29
CA ALA A 280 -19.02 -4.83 -28.86
C ALA A 280 -20.30 -5.58 -29.28
N LEU A 281 -20.58 -5.67 -30.59
CA LEU A 281 -21.68 -6.41 -31.15
C LEU A 281 -21.28 -7.88 -31.32
N ASN A 282 -21.81 -8.75 -30.44
CA ASN A 282 -21.45 -10.17 -30.37
C ASN A 282 -22.50 -11.06 -31.07
N LYS A 283 -22.10 -12.30 -31.35
CA LYS A 283 -22.89 -13.35 -32.02
C LYS A 283 -23.22 -13.02 -33.47
N ILE A 284 -22.29 -12.37 -34.19
CA ILE A 284 -22.45 -11.97 -35.59
C ILE A 284 -22.69 -13.16 -36.51
N ASP A 285 -22.24 -14.35 -36.14
CA ASP A 285 -22.41 -15.62 -36.84
C ASP A 285 -23.83 -16.17 -36.78
N MET A 286 -24.67 -15.65 -35.90
CA MET A 286 -26.05 -16.09 -35.71
C MET A 286 -27.09 -15.14 -36.32
N VAL A 287 -26.65 -14.12 -37.04
CA VAL A 287 -27.52 -13.16 -37.71
C VAL A 287 -27.85 -13.66 -39.11
N PHE A 288 -29.11 -13.80 -39.40
CA PHE A 288 -29.61 -14.30 -40.72
C PHE A 288 -29.94 -13.19 -41.72
N ASP A 289 -30.11 -11.95 -41.23
CA ASP A 289 -30.45 -10.79 -42.05
C ASP A 289 -29.24 -9.89 -42.26
N ASP A 290 -28.80 -9.77 -43.51
CA ASP A 290 -27.62 -9.00 -43.91
C ASP A 290 -27.71 -7.49 -43.56
N THR A 291 -28.91 -6.98 -43.28
CA THR A 291 -29.15 -5.55 -42.97
C THR A 291 -29.02 -5.25 -41.49
N THR A 292 -29.27 -6.22 -40.61
CA THR A 292 -29.31 -6.02 -39.16
C THR A 292 -27.97 -5.53 -38.59
N ILE A 293 -26.84 -6.11 -39.01
CA ILE A 293 -25.52 -5.73 -38.52
C ILE A 293 -25.13 -4.32 -38.97
N PRO A 294 -25.21 -3.96 -40.28
CA PRO A 294 -24.87 -2.60 -40.72
C PRO A 294 -25.74 -1.52 -40.07
N ASP A 295 -27.06 -1.77 -39.95
CA ASP A 295 -28.00 -0.81 -39.35
C ASP A 295 -27.74 -0.59 -37.86
N THR A 296 -27.47 -1.67 -37.13
CA THR A 296 -27.14 -1.59 -35.70
C THR A 296 -25.79 -0.91 -35.47
N LYS A 297 -24.78 -1.25 -36.26
CA LYS A 297 -23.48 -0.61 -36.24
C LYS A 297 -23.59 0.88 -36.48
N LYS A 298 -24.24 1.29 -37.55
CA LYS A 298 -24.46 2.69 -37.90
C LYS A 298 -25.19 3.47 -36.81
N TYR A 299 -26.19 2.86 -36.15
CA TYR A 299 -26.94 3.48 -35.07
C TYR A 299 -26.00 3.90 -33.89
N PHE A 300 -25.06 3.05 -33.47
CA PHE A 300 -24.14 3.35 -32.39
C PHE A 300 -23.02 4.30 -32.85
N GLU A 301 -22.53 4.19 -34.07
CA GLU A 301 -21.56 5.13 -34.65
C GLU A 301 -22.14 6.55 -34.75
N ASP A 302 -23.41 6.69 -35.15
CA ASP A 302 -24.12 7.98 -35.19
C ASP A 302 -24.32 8.59 -33.79
N LYS A 303 -24.36 7.76 -32.72
CA LYS A 303 -24.36 8.18 -31.34
C LYS A 303 -22.93 8.53 -30.81
N GLY A 304 -21.88 8.33 -31.59
CA GLY A 304 -20.49 8.65 -31.24
C GLY A 304 -19.72 7.54 -30.52
N TYR A 305 -20.24 6.31 -30.53
CA TYR A 305 -19.54 5.16 -29.95
C TYR A 305 -18.68 4.45 -31.01
N GLU A 306 -17.52 3.92 -30.56
CA GLU A 306 -16.74 3.00 -31.39
C GLU A 306 -17.35 1.61 -31.32
N VAL A 307 -17.58 0.98 -32.49
CA VAL A 307 -18.30 -0.29 -32.61
C VAL A 307 -17.39 -1.37 -33.18
N PHE A 308 -17.29 -2.49 -32.48
CA PHE A 308 -16.57 -3.68 -32.90
C PHE A 308 -17.54 -4.84 -33.13
N LEU A 309 -17.37 -5.52 -34.26
CA LEU A 309 -18.10 -6.74 -34.58
C LEU A 309 -17.26 -7.92 -34.08
N ILE A 310 -17.84 -8.74 -33.22
CA ILE A 310 -17.11 -9.84 -32.58
C ILE A 310 -17.90 -11.16 -32.61
N ASN A 311 -17.16 -12.24 -32.56
CA ASN A 311 -17.65 -13.55 -32.22
C ASN A 311 -16.87 -14.13 -31.05
N ALA A 312 -17.47 -14.17 -29.86
CA ALA A 312 -16.82 -14.62 -28.63
C ALA A 312 -16.44 -16.11 -28.69
N LEU A 313 -17.10 -16.93 -29.51
CA LEU A 313 -16.78 -18.36 -29.63
C LEU A 313 -15.58 -18.61 -30.55
N SER A 314 -15.59 -18.02 -31.75
CA SER A 314 -14.49 -18.16 -32.71
C SER A 314 -13.28 -17.35 -32.28
N GLY A 315 -13.49 -16.19 -31.66
CA GLY A 315 -12.47 -15.21 -31.32
C GLY A 315 -12.28 -14.12 -32.34
N GLU A 316 -13.11 -14.08 -33.39
CA GLU A 316 -13.08 -13.07 -34.45
C GLU A 316 -13.40 -11.68 -33.87
N GLY A 317 -12.62 -10.65 -34.26
CA GLY A 317 -12.75 -9.27 -33.83
C GLY A 317 -12.28 -8.99 -32.38
N LEU A 318 -11.93 -10.03 -31.61
CA LEU A 318 -11.45 -9.84 -30.23
C LEU A 318 -10.06 -9.19 -30.15
N PRO A 319 -9.07 -9.54 -30.98
CA PRO A 319 -7.76 -8.90 -30.92
C PRO A 319 -7.84 -7.38 -31.10
N GLU A 320 -8.59 -6.91 -32.09
CA GLU A 320 -8.75 -5.50 -32.41
C GLU A 320 -9.49 -4.76 -31.29
N LEU A 321 -10.53 -5.37 -30.72
CA LEU A 321 -11.24 -4.85 -29.57
C LEU A 321 -10.31 -4.70 -28.34
N MET A 322 -9.47 -5.70 -28.04
CA MET A 322 -8.55 -5.68 -26.90
C MET A 322 -7.42 -4.67 -27.12
N GLU A 323 -6.87 -4.55 -28.33
CA GLU A 323 -5.87 -3.52 -28.65
C GLU A 323 -6.45 -2.11 -28.47
N ARG A 324 -7.70 -1.90 -28.88
CA ARG A 324 -8.36 -0.60 -28.71
C ARG A 324 -8.65 -0.30 -27.25
N ALA A 325 -9.10 -1.31 -26.48
CA ALA A 325 -9.29 -1.20 -25.05
C ALA A 325 -7.98 -0.81 -24.34
N TYR A 326 -6.88 -1.48 -24.67
CA TYR A 326 -5.57 -1.16 -24.13
C TYR A 326 -5.12 0.28 -24.44
N TYR A 327 -5.33 0.74 -25.67
CA TYR A 327 -5.04 2.12 -26.05
C TYR A 327 -5.72 3.13 -25.14
N TYR A 328 -6.98 2.90 -24.76
CA TYR A 328 -7.70 3.78 -23.85
C TYR A 328 -7.21 3.64 -22.41
N VAL A 329 -6.83 2.45 -21.96
CA VAL A 329 -6.25 2.23 -20.64
C VAL A 329 -4.92 2.98 -20.50
N GLU A 330 -4.06 2.88 -21.51
CA GLU A 330 -2.74 3.53 -21.51
C GLU A 330 -2.83 5.07 -21.53
N ASN A 331 -3.85 5.61 -22.19
CA ASN A 331 -4.07 7.06 -22.31
C ASN A 331 -5.15 7.58 -21.35
N TYR A 332 -5.52 6.80 -20.33
CA TYR A 332 -6.48 7.22 -19.33
C TYR A 332 -5.81 8.20 -18.35
N GLU A 333 -6.32 9.42 -18.33
CA GLU A 333 -5.98 10.41 -17.31
C GLU A 333 -7.08 10.38 -16.24
N PRO A 334 -6.77 9.96 -15.00
CA PRO A 334 -7.75 9.98 -13.93
C PRO A 334 -8.18 11.41 -13.64
N GLU A 335 -9.49 11.66 -13.63
CA GLU A 335 -9.99 12.93 -13.09
C GLU A 335 -9.55 13.07 -11.64
N PRO A 336 -9.02 14.25 -11.23
CA PRO A 336 -8.63 14.46 -9.85
C PRO A 336 -9.87 14.26 -8.97
N GLU A 337 -9.88 13.19 -8.19
CA GLU A 337 -10.89 13.03 -7.16
C GLU A 337 -10.75 14.20 -6.20
N ALA A 338 -11.83 14.95 -6.00
CA ALA A 338 -11.90 15.89 -4.89
C ALA A 338 -11.73 15.04 -3.63
N THR A 339 -10.52 15.01 -3.10
CA THR A 339 -10.18 14.33 -1.86
C THR A 339 -10.82 15.11 -0.72
N ASP A 340 -12.06 14.77 -0.40
CA ASP A 340 -12.73 15.25 0.82
C ASP A 340 -12.18 14.58 2.09
N ASP A 341 -11.31 13.62 1.93
CA ASP A 341 -10.53 13.00 3.01
C ASP A 341 -9.05 13.35 2.89
N THR A 342 -8.72 14.63 2.98
CA THR A 342 -7.45 15.01 3.61
C THR A 342 -7.51 14.44 5.02
N VAL A 343 -6.91 13.27 5.21
CA VAL A 343 -6.53 12.82 6.55
C VAL A 343 -5.56 13.88 7.05
N VAL A 344 -6.13 14.90 7.69
CA VAL A 344 -5.38 15.87 8.46
C VAL A 344 -4.63 15.03 9.47
N TYR A 345 -3.31 14.95 9.31
CA TYR A 345 -2.43 14.48 10.34
C TYR A 345 -2.58 15.46 11.52
N GLU A 346 -3.58 15.25 12.36
CA GLU A 346 -3.52 15.79 13.70
C GLU A 346 -2.31 15.10 14.34
N ALA A 347 -1.23 15.84 14.40
CA ALA A 347 -0.15 15.51 15.31
C ALA A 347 -0.80 15.45 16.69
N LYS A 348 -1.19 14.25 17.13
CA LYS A 348 -1.50 14.06 18.54
C LYS A 348 -0.29 14.58 19.29
N PRO A 349 -0.47 15.48 20.28
CA PRO A 349 0.65 15.95 21.08
C PRO A 349 1.40 14.69 21.53
N ASP A 350 2.71 14.64 21.27
CA ASP A 350 3.57 13.56 21.71
C ASP A 350 3.37 13.45 23.23
N VAL A 351 2.50 12.52 23.65
CA VAL A 351 2.45 12.15 25.06
C VAL A 351 3.82 11.56 25.34
N GLU A 352 4.63 12.27 26.10
CA GLU A 352 6.05 11.94 26.28
C GLU A 352 6.24 10.48 26.67
N PHE A 353 5.32 9.92 27.45
CA PHE A 353 5.24 8.49 27.81
C PHE A 353 3.96 8.20 28.62
N VAL A 354 3.58 6.92 28.66
CA VAL A 354 2.46 6.41 29.46
C VAL A 354 3.00 5.36 30.43
N ILE A 355 2.57 5.42 31.70
CA ILE A 355 2.92 4.42 32.71
C ILE A 355 1.68 3.57 32.98
N THR A 356 1.78 2.26 32.75
CA THR A 356 0.73 1.27 33.05
C THR A 356 1.29 0.20 34.01
N ARG A 357 0.43 -0.39 34.81
CA ARG A 357 0.78 -1.53 35.66
C ARG A 357 0.32 -2.81 34.99
N GLY A 358 1.22 -3.74 34.77
CA GLY A 358 0.91 -5.04 34.18
C GLY A 358 0.31 -6.02 35.19
N ASP A 359 -0.21 -7.13 34.69
CA ASP A 359 -0.76 -8.24 35.48
C ASP A 359 0.32 -8.95 36.31
N ASP A 360 1.58 -8.85 35.88
CA ASP A 360 2.77 -9.33 36.58
C ASP A 360 3.28 -8.39 37.70
N ALA A 361 2.49 -7.37 38.04
CA ALA A 361 2.80 -6.32 39.00
C ALA A 361 3.96 -5.38 38.60
N ALA A 362 4.60 -5.55 37.45
CA ALA A 362 5.61 -4.65 36.92
C ALA A 362 4.99 -3.36 36.36
N PHE A 363 5.75 -2.28 36.38
CA PHE A 363 5.35 -1.01 35.77
C PHE A 363 5.93 -0.91 34.37
N TYR A 364 5.07 -0.74 33.37
CA TYR A 364 5.44 -0.59 31.97
C TYR A 364 5.43 0.88 31.58
N ILE A 365 6.56 1.39 31.12
CA ILE A 365 6.66 2.74 30.56
C ILE A 365 6.75 2.61 29.04
N THR A 366 5.70 3.08 28.36
CA THR A 366 5.60 3.09 26.90
C THR A 366 5.65 4.50 26.37
N GLY A 367 6.36 4.71 25.26
CA GLY A 367 6.46 6.01 24.59
C GLY A 367 7.70 6.07 23.70
N LYS A 368 7.53 6.56 22.48
CA LYS A 368 8.58 6.58 21.44
C LYS A 368 9.90 7.20 21.95
N ARG A 369 9.83 8.27 22.74
CA ARG A 369 11.01 8.99 23.22
C ARG A 369 11.81 8.22 24.24
N ILE A 370 11.11 7.60 25.21
CA ILE A 370 11.79 6.86 26.30
C ILE A 370 12.32 5.52 25.81
N GLU A 371 11.55 4.80 25.01
CA GLU A 371 11.97 3.52 24.41
C GLU A 371 13.20 3.72 23.53
N ARG A 372 13.20 4.77 22.69
CA ARG A 372 14.36 5.17 21.88
C ARG A 372 15.57 5.48 22.75
N LEU A 373 15.39 6.22 23.83
CA LEU A 373 16.49 6.57 24.76
C LEU A 373 17.13 5.32 25.33
N VAL A 374 16.31 4.35 25.79
CA VAL A 374 16.79 3.08 26.35
C VAL A 374 17.50 2.27 25.27
N ALA A 375 16.92 2.11 24.09
CA ALA A 375 17.51 1.35 23.00
C ALA A 375 18.87 1.92 22.55
N MET A 376 19.02 3.24 22.56
CA MET A 376 20.28 3.92 22.17
C MET A 376 21.32 4.00 23.29
N THR A 377 21.01 3.58 24.51
CA THR A 377 21.92 3.65 25.65
C THR A 377 22.64 2.32 25.84
N ASN A 378 23.95 2.38 25.96
CA ASN A 378 24.74 1.22 26.43
C ASN A 378 24.66 1.13 27.94
N LEU A 379 23.74 0.30 28.44
CA LEU A 379 23.52 0.13 29.88
C LEU A 379 24.69 -0.56 30.65
N SER A 380 25.61 -1.18 29.91
CA SER A 380 26.79 -1.81 30.50
C SER A 380 27.94 -0.82 30.78
N ASP A 381 27.83 0.43 30.34
CA ASP A 381 28.85 1.46 30.53
C ASP A 381 28.37 2.48 31.56
N ASP A 382 29.22 2.69 32.60
CA ASP A 382 28.90 3.57 33.74
C ASP A 382 28.62 5.03 33.32
N GLN A 383 29.33 5.56 32.33
CA GLN A 383 29.11 6.94 31.89
C GLN A 383 27.82 7.07 31.11
N SER A 384 27.48 6.08 30.26
CA SER A 384 26.19 5.98 29.55
C SER A 384 25.05 5.88 30.57
N LEU A 385 25.18 5.05 31.58
CA LEU A 385 24.16 4.86 32.62
C LEU A 385 23.93 6.17 33.41
N ARG A 386 24.98 6.87 33.82
CA ARG A 386 24.88 8.19 34.51
C ARG A 386 24.19 9.23 33.63
N ARG A 387 24.45 9.20 32.32
CA ARG A 387 23.73 10.06 31.35
C ARG A 387 22.25 9.72 31.27
N PHE A 388 21.94 8.43 31.18
CA PHE A 388 20.55 7.93 31.18
C PHE A 388 19.81 8.35 32.45
N GLN A 389 20.42 8.15 33.65
CA GLN A 389 19.83 8.58 34.92
C GLN A 389 19.61 10.10 35.02
N ARG A 390 20.47 10.91 34.40
CA ARG A 390 20.25 12.36 34.33
C ARG A 390 19.03 12.72 33.48
N ILE A 391 18.84 12.06 32.32
CA ILE A 391 17.69 12.27 31.46
C ILE A 391 16.41 11.76 32.13
N TRP A 392 16.50 10.62 32.81
CA TRP A 392 15.44 10.04 33.64
C TRP A 392 14.90 11.03 34.66
N ARG A 393 15.79 11.66 35.41
CA ARG A 393 15.44 12.71 36.41
C ARG A 393 14.83 13.95 35.72
N PHE A 394 15.38 14.35 34.59
CA PHE A 394 14.82 15.49 33.82
C PHE A 394 13.39 15.25 33.33
N MET A 395 13.04 14.00 33.03
CA MET A 395 11.70 13.60 32.64
C MET A 395 10.77 13.37 33.84
N GLU A 396 11.27 13.56 35.06
CA GLU A 396 10.53 13.37 36.32
C GLU A 396 9.89 11.97 36.45
N LEU A 397 10.55 10.95 35.88
CA LEU A 397 10.02 9.59 35.85
C LEU A 397 9.85 8.99 37.24
N ASP A 398 10.75 9.29 38.20
CA ASP A 398 10.63 8.81 39.58
C ASP A 398 9.36 9.33 40.25
N ALA A 399 9.05 10.63 40.08
CA ALA A 399 7.86 11.24 40.68
C ALA A 399 6.58 10.63 40.06
N LYS A 400 6.53 10.47 38.72
CA LYS A 400 5.38 9.90 38.02
C LYS A 400 5.18 8.41 38.31
N LEU A 401 6.22 7.64 38.50
CA LEU A 401 6.13 6.23 38.91
C LEU A 401 5.56 6.13 40.35
N LYS A 402 6.03 7.00 41.28
CA LYS A 402 5.51 7.07 42.65
C LYS A 402 4.04 7.44 42.71
N GLU A 403 3.60 8.41 41.87
CA GLU A 403 2.17 8.75 41.70
C GLU A 403 1.31 7.57 41.27
N LYS A 404 1.89 6.64 40.45
CA LYS A 404 1.24 5.40 40.02
C LYS A 404 1.35 4.27 41.05
N GLY A 405 2.00 4.51 42.21
CA GLY A 405 2.10 3.56 43.30
C GLY A 405 3.32 2.64 43.24
N CYS A 406 4.34 2.96 42.44
CA CYS A 406 5.61 2.24 42.39
C CYS A 406 6.38 2.42 43.69
N LYS A 407 6.93 1.33 44.23
CA LYS A 407 7.68 1.30 45.48
C LYS A 407 9.10 0.82 45.23
N ASP A 408 9.96 1.06 46.22
CA ASP A 408 11.35 0.56 46.20
C ASP A 408 11.37 -0.97 46.06
N GLY A 409 12.12 -1.45 45.06
CA GLY A 409 12.20 -2.87 44.72
C GLY A 409 11.24 -3.32 43.61
N ASP A 410 10.28 -2.49 43.20
CA ASP A 410 9.34 -2.83 42.11
C ASP A 410 10.09 -2.88 40.75
N GLU A 411 9.61 -3.73 39.87
CA GLU A 411 10.12 -3.85 38.51
C GLU A 411 9.52 -2.79 37.56
N VAL A 412 10.39 -2.13 36.78
CA VAL A 412 10.02 -1.17 35.73
C VAL A 412 10.53 -1.69 34.39
N VAL A 413 9.64 -1.79 33.41
CA VAL A 413 9.91 -2.31 32.08
C VAL A 413 9.80 -1.20 31.04
N ILE A 414 10.82 -1.04 30.20
CA ILE A 414 10.83 -0.08 29.09
C ILE A 414 11.35 -0.81 27.84
N GLY A 415 10.48 -1.03 26.87
CA GLY A 415 10.80 -1.90 25.73
C GLY A 415 11.21 -3.29 26.23
N ASP A 416 12.39 -3.76 25.83
CA ASP A 416 12.94 -5.07 26.22
C ASP A 416 13.77 -5.04 27.52
N GLN A 417 13.93 -3.87 28.14
CA GLN A 417 14.80 -3.70 29.32
C GLN A 417 13.99 -3.68 30.62
N ARG A 418 14.50 -4.39 31.62
CA ARG A 418 13.92 -4.44 32.95
C ARG A 418 14.85 -3.74 33.94
N PHE A 419 14.30 -2.90 34.78
CA PHE A 419 14.99 -2.14 35.81
C PHE A 419 14.34 -2.39 37.16
N THR A 420 15.11 -2.39 38.23
CA THR A 420 14.56 -2.37 39.57
C THR A 420 14.48 -0.92 40.04
N PHE A 421 13.32 -0.46 40.44
CA PHE A 421 13.11 0.87 40.97
C PHE A 421 13.82 0.98 42.33
N GLN A 422 14.65 2.01 42.51
CA GLN A 422 15.34 2.34 43.74
C GLN A 422 15.18 3.82 44.02
N GLU A 423 14.82 4.18 45.26
CA GLU A 423 14.67 5.57 45.70
C GLU A 423 15.96 6.37 45.70
#